data_abfeedb388123d9c95af9bb68bd51606
#
_entry.id   abfeedb388123d9c95af9bb68bd51606
#
_cell.length_a   1.000
_cell.length_b   1.000
_cell.length_c   1.000
_cell.angle_alpha   90.00
_cell.angle_beta   90.00
_cell.angle_gamma   90.00
#
_symmetry.space_group_name_H-M   'P 1'
#
loop_
_entity.id
_entity.type
_entity.pdbx_description
1 polymer ?
#
loop_
_entity_poly.entity_id
_entity_poly.type
_entity_poly.pdbx_seq_one_letter_code
_entity_poly.pdbx_strand_id
1 'polypeptide(L)'
;MNWREEAADKLRRYDAMRQALANIPEELARLEEEARAIKSVQYDKASVDTTMDRKQEDRLLNNLIQRQELSINYSQAQSWMRTTDRALGTLSQQEQQLLQKLYICPERGSINRLCTELGVEQSSIYRRRDKALHRFTLALYGVDS
;
A
#
# COMPACT_ATOMS: atom_id res chain seq x y z
N MET A 1 -11.11 17.82 -11.03
CA MET A 1 -10.11 16.80 -10.63
C MET A 1 -9.70 15.99 -11.86
N ASN A 2 -8.44 15.71 -12.00
CA ASN A 2 -7.94 14.87 -13.10
C ASN A 2 -7.93 13.40 -12.64
N TRP A 3 -8.96 12.66 -12.99
CA TRP A 3 -9.10 11.26 -12.58
C TRP A 3 -8.03 10.35 -13.17
N ARG A 4 -7.57 10.67 -14.37
CA ARG A 4 -6.48 9.90 -14.99
C ARG A 4 -5.17 10.04 -14.21
N GLU A 5 -4.86 11.24 -13.73
CA GLU A 5 -3.68 11.47 -12.89
C GLU A 5 -3.82 10.77 -11.54
N GLU A 6 -5.01 10.78 -10.95
CA GLU A 6 -5.29 10.04 -9.72
C GLU A 6 -5.08 8.54 -9.90
N ALA A 7 -5.53 8.01 -11.04
CA ALA A 7 -5.33 6.59 -11.38
C ALA A 7 -3.84 6.28 -11.54
N ALA A 8 -3.10 7.14 -12.23
CA ALA A 8 -1.66 6.98 -12.38
C ALA A 8 -0.94 7.00 -11.04
N ASP A 9 -1.34 7.90 -10.13
CA ASP A 9 -0.78 7.96 -8.78
C ASP A 9 -1.07 6.69 -7.98
N LYS A 10 -2.23 6.09 -8.13
CA LYS A 10 -2.52 4.79 -7.52
C LYS A 10 -1.53 3.72 -7.98
N LEU A 11 -1.23 3.69 -9.27
CA LEU A 11 -0.27 2.74 -9.82
C LEU A 11 1.15 2.99 -9.27
N ARG A 12 1.56 4.26 -9.17
CA ARG A 12 2.88 4.63 -8.63
C ARG A 12 3.03 4.22 -7.17
N ARG A 13 1.93 4.21 -6.41
CA ARG A 13 1.92 3.87 -4.98
C ARG A 13 1.66 2.39 -4.71
N TYR A 14 1.41 1.61 -5.74
CA TYR A 14 0.98 0.22 -5.61
C TYR A 14 1.96 -0.64 -4.80
N ASP A 15 3.25 -0.59 -5.14
CA ASP A 15 4.27 -1.39 -4.44
C ASP A 15 4.44 -0.95 -2.98
N ALA A 16 4.40 0.35 -2.71
CA ALA A 16 4.49 0.86 -1.34
C ALA A 16 3.31 0.38 -0.49
N MET A 17 2.10 0.40 -1.05
CA MET A 17 0.92 -0.09 -0.34
C MET A 17 0.96 -1.59 -0.11
N ARG A 18 1.46 -2.35 -1.08
CA ARG A 18 1.67 -3.79 -0.92
C ARG A 18 2.66 -4.09 0.21
N GLN A 19 3.76 -3.33 0.27
CA GLN A 19 4.74 -3.46 1.35
C GLN A 19 4.13 -3.11 2.70
N ALA A 20 3.29 -2.08 2.77
CA ALA A 20 2.60 -1.72 4.01
C ALA A 20 1.74 -2.87 4.54
N LEU A 21 1.05 -3.60 3.64
CA LEU A 21 0.27 -4.78 4.05
C LEU A 21 1.13 -5.90 4.63
N ALA A 22 2.38 -6.02 4.20
CA ALA A 22 3.32 -6.98 4.79
C ALA A 22 3.92 -6.46 6.09
N ASN A 23 4.25 -5.17 6.16
CA ASN A 23 4.97 -4.58 7.29
C ASN A 23 4.08 -4.30 8.51
N ILE A 24 2.84 -3.86 8.30
CA ILE A 24 1.95 -3.48 9.40
C ILE A 24 1.69 -4.64 10.36
N PRO A 25 1.36 -5.88 9.90
CA PRO A 25 1.18 -7.00 10.83
C PRO A 25 2.41 -7.31 11.67
N GLU A 26 3.60 -7.17 11.10
CA GLU A 26 4.85 -7.37 11.84
C GLU A 26 5.03 -6.30 12.92
N GLU A 27 4.75 -5.06 12.57
CA GLU A 27 4.83 -3.94 13.52
C GLU A 27 3.77 -4.09 14.64
N LEU A 28 2.55 -4.53 14.30
CA LEU A 28 1.53 -4.83 15.30
C LEU A 28 1.97 -5.92 16.27
N ALA A 29 2.59 -7.00 15.76
CA ALA A 29 3.11 -8.07 16.58
C ALA A 29 4.21 -7.57 17.51
N ARG A 30 5.10 -6.71 17.02
CA ARG A 30 6.15 -6.08 17.82
C ARG A 30 5.57 -5.24 18.94
N LEU A 31 4.55 -4.43 18.64
CA LEU A 31 3.89 -3.59 19.65
C LEU A 31 3.14 -4.42 20.69
N GLU A 32 2.49 -5.50 20.29
CA GLU A 32 1.84 -6.42 21.22
C GLU A 32 2.84 -7.06 22.18
N GLU A 33 4.01 -7.46 21.68
CA GLU A 33 5.07 -8.01 22.49
C GLU A 33 5.62 -6.97 23.47
N GLU A 34 5.82 -5.73 23.02
CA GLU A 34 6.21 -4.61 23.86
C GLU A 34 5.19 -4.37 24.99
N ALA A 35 3.89 -4.41 24.67
CA ALA A 35 2.83 -4.26 25.67
C ALA A 35 2.87 -5.37 26.73
N ARG A 36 3.11 -6.62 26.30
CA ARG A 36 3.26 -7.74 27.22
C ARG A 36 4.46 -7.56 28.14
N ALA A 37 5.59 -7.10 27.61
CA ALA A 37 6.79 -6.83 28.39
C ALA A 37 6.54 -5.76 29.46
N ILE A 38 5.85 -4.67 29.09
CA ILE A 38 5.51 -3.61 30.04
C ILE A 38 4.59 -4.14 31.15
N LYS A 39 3.56 -4.92 30.80
CA LYS A 39 2.64 -5.53 31.77
C LYS A 39 3.34 -6.52 32.69
N SER A 40 4.28 -7.28 32.17
CA SER A 40 5.06 -8.25 32.97
C SER A 40 5.89 -7.54 34.04
N VAL A 41 6.56 -6.43 33.67
CA VAL A 41 7.32 -5.61 34.63
C VAL A 41 6.40 -5.03 35.73
N GLN A 42 5.21 -4.59 35.35
CA GLN A 42 4.22 -4.08 36.31
C GLN A 42 3.73 -5.16 37.29
N TYR A 43 3.49 -6.35 36.79
CA TYR A 43 3.04 -7.47 37.59
C TYR A 43 4.08 -7.83 38.67
N ASP A 44 5.35 -7.87 38.31
CA ASP A 44 6.44 -8.14 39.23
C ASP A 44 6.60 -7.03 40.30
N LYS A 45 6.36 -5.77 39.90
CA LYS A 45 6.41 -4.62 40.85
C LYS A 45 5.19 -4.54 41.74
N ALA A 46 4.03 -5.02 41.34
CA ALA A 46 2.79 -4.95 42.07
C ALA A 46 2.83 -5.72 43.40
N SER A 47 3.76 -6.65 43.56
CA SER A 47 3.97 -7.37 44.84
C SER A 47 4.67 -6.51 45.90
N VAL A 48 5.28 -5.39 45.51
CA VAL A 48 6.08 -4.51 46.39
C VAL A 48 5.47 -3.12 46.52
N ASP A 49 4.82 -2.62 45.47
CA ASP A 49 4.20 -1.29 45.43
C ASP A 49 2.92 -1.35 44.60
N THR A 50 1.80 -0.88 45.16
CA THR A 50 0.49 -0.92 44.53
C THR A 50 0.24 0.22 43.54
N THR A 51 1.16 1.20 43.44
CA THR A 51 1.04 2.30 42.52
C THR A 51 1.75 1.97 41.21
N MET A 52 0.97 1.81 40.13
CA MET A 52 1.49 1.72 38.80
C MET A 52 2.25 3.01 38.48
N ASP A 53 3.50 2.91 38.04
CA ASP A 53 4.27 4.06 37.61
C ASP A 53 3.53 4.75 36.45
N ARG A 54 3.29 6.06 36.61
CA ARG A 54 2.59 6.88 35.60
C ARG A 54 3.23 6.78 34.22
N LYS A 55 4.57 6.67 34.18
CA LYS A 55 5.30 6.49 32.92
C LYS A 55 4.94 5.18 32.23
N GLN A 56 4.73 4.11 33.00
CA GLN A 56 4.35 2.81 32.45
C GLN A 56 2.92 2.83 31.92
N GLU A 57 2.00 3.50 32.62
CA GLU A 57 0.63 3.70 32.15
C GLU A 57 0.61 4.47 30.84
N ASP A 58 1.40 5.55 30.76
CA ASP A 58 1.50 6.36 29.54
C ASP A 58 2.08 5.55 28.39
N ARG A 59 3.08 4.73 28.65
CA ARG A 59 3.69 3.86 27.64
C ARG A 59 2.68 2.83 27.12
N LEU A 60 1.89 2.22 28.00
CA LEU A 60 0.85 1.27 27.61
C LEU A 60 -0.24 1.95 26.79
N LEU A 61 -0.66 3.14 27.20
CA LEU A 61 -1.66 3.91 26.47
C LEU A 61 -1.17 4.30 25.09
N ASN A 62 0.06 4.80 24.99
CA ASN A 62 0.66 5.15 23.71
C ASN A 62 0.79 3.94 22.78
N ASN A 63 1.19 2.80 23.35
CA ASN A 63 1.26 1.53 22.62
C ASN A 63 -0.12 1.13 22.08
N LEU A 64 -1.15 1.22 22.89
CA LEU A 64 -2.52 0.91 22.48
C LEU A 64 -2.98 1.82 21.34
N ILE A 65 -2.73 3.12 21.46
CA ILE A 65 -3.11 4.10 20.44
C ILE A 65 -2.39 3.79 19.11
N GLN A 66 -1.09 3.51 19.16
CA GLN A 66 -0.33 3.13 17.97
C GLN A 66 -0.89 1.89 17.29
N ARG A 67 -1.24 0.87 18.09
CA ARG A 67 -1.83 -0.37 17.55
C ARG A 67 -3.18 -0.10 16.89
N GLN A 68 -4.00 0.74 17.49
CA GLN A 68 -5.29 1.10 16.92
C GLN A 68 -5.13 1.86 15.60
N GLU A 69 -4.22 2.83 15.55
CA GLU A 69 -3.94 3.59 14.34
C GLU A 69 -3.42 2.69 13.21
N LEU A 70 -2.49 1.79 13.53
CA LEU A 70 -1.95 0.84 12.56
C LEU A 70 -3.01 -0.13 12.04
N SER A 71 -3.92 -0.56 12.91
CA SER A 71 -5.04 -1.43 12.51
C SER A 71 -5.97 -0.73 11.52
N ILE A 72 -6.24 0.55 11.75
CA ILE A 72 -7.04 1.38 10.82
C ILE A 72 -6.28 1.53 9.49
N ASN A 73 -4.99 1.84 9.55
CA ASN A 73 -4.16 2.00 8.36
C ASN A 73 -4.12 0.69 7.54
N TYR A 74 -4.03 -0.45 8.23
CA TYR A 74 -4.05 -1.76 7.58
C TYR A 74 -5.36 -2.01 6.84
N SER A 75 -6.49 -1.73 7.48
CA SER A 75 -7.81 -1.88 6.86
C SER A 75 -7.98 -0.99 5.64
N GLN A 76 -7.48 0.25 5.73
CA GLN A 76 -7.51 1.20 4.61
C GLN A 76 -6.63 0.70 3.46
N ALA A 77 -5.43 0.20 3.76
CA ALA A 77 -4.53 -0.34 2.76
C ALA A 77 -5.12 -1.58 2.07
N GLN A 78 -5.76 -2.47 2.83
CA GLN A 78 -6.45 -3.63 2.26
C GLN A 78 -7.56 -3.22 1.28
N SER A 79 -8.39 -2.27 1.69
CA SER A 79 -9.47 -1.76 0.85
C SER A 79 -8.92 -1.11 -0.43
N TRP A 80 -7.88 -0.30 -0.28
CA TRP A 80 -7.20 0.36 -1.39
C TRP A 80 -6.63 -0.65 -2.38
N MET A 81 -5.94 -1.67 -1.89
CA MET A 81 -5.36 -2.73 -2.73
C MET A 81 -6.44 -3.54 -3.44
N ARG A 82 -7.50 -3.88 -2.72
CA ARG A 82 -8.62 -4.64 -3.30
C ARG A 82 -9.27 -3.90 -4.45
N THR A 83 -9.51 -2.61 -4.27
CA THR A 83 -10.11 -1.75 -5.31
C THR A 83 -9.18 -1.63 -6.52
N THR A 84 -7.89 -1.42 -6.27
CA THR A 84 -6.89 -1.26 -7.31
C THR A 84 -6.70 -2.58 -8.09
N ASP A 85 -6.59 -3.70 -7.39
CA ASP A 85 -6.43 -5.02 -8.00
C ASP A 85 -7.66 -5.39 -8.83
N ARG A 86 -8.86 -5.07 -8.34
CA ARG A 86 -10.10 -5.32 -9.09
C ARG A 86 -10.12 -4.54 -10.39
N ALA A 87 -9.71 -3.29 -10.36
CA ALA A 87 -9.64 -2.46 -11.56
C ALA A 87 -8.58 -2.97 -12.54
N LEU A 88 -7.40 -3.35 -12.04
CA LEU A 88 -6.35 -3.97 -12.86
C LEU A 88 -6.83 -5.28 -13.49
N GLY A 89 -7.61 -6.06 -12.77
CA GLY A 89 -8.14 -7.34 -13.24
C GLY A 89 -9.11 -7.22 -14.42
N THR A 90 -9.66 -6.02 -14.67
CA THR A 90 -10.52 -5.78 -15.85
C THR A 90 -9.72 -5.61 -17.13
N LEU A 91 -8.42 -5.40 -17.03
CA LEU A 91 -7.55 -5.16 -18.19
C LEU A 91 -7.03 -6.47 -18.76
N SER A 92 -6.63 -6.44 -20.04
CA SER A 92 -5.93 -7.57 -20.64
C SER A 92 -4.57 -7.77 -19.97
N GLN A 93 -4.01 -8.96 -20.10
CA GLN A 93 -2.70 -9.29 -19.55
C GLN A 93 -1.60 -8.37 -20.10
N GLN A 94 -1.67 -8.05 -21.39
CA GLN A 94 -0.73 -7.12 -22.01
C GLN A 94 -0.85 -5.71 -21.43
N GLU A 95 -2.08 -5.23 -21.23
CA GLU A 95 -2.32 -3.92 -20.62
C GLU A 95 -1.82 -3.86 -19.18
N GLN A 96 -2.04 -4.91 -18.40
CA GLN A 96 -1.53 -5.00 -17.03
C GLN A 96 0.00 -4.96 -17.00
N GLN A 97 0.67 -5.71 -17.88
CA GLN A 97 2.12 -5.72 -17.95
C GLN A 97 2.67 -4.35 -18.35
N LEU A 98 2.00 -3.67 -19.27
CA LEU A 98 2.39 -2.35 -19.71
C LEU A 98 2.33 -1.33 -18.57
N LEU A 99 1.22 -1.31 -17.82
CA LEU A 99 1.07 -0.43 -16.65
C LEU A 99 2.05 -0.79 -15.54
N GLN A 100 2.35 -2.07 -15.36
CA GLN A 100 3.33 -2.51 -14.38
C GLN A 100 4.72 -1.97 -14.71
N LYS A 101 5.14 -2.08 -15.95
CA LYS A 101 6.48 -1.65 -16.39
C LYS A 101 6.64 -0.14 -16.45
N LEU A 102 5.55 0.61 -16.68
CA LEU A 102 5.61 2.05 -16.84
C LEU A 102 5.23 2.85 -15.60
N TYR A 103 4.41 2.29 -14.71
CA TYR A 103 3.93 3.02 -13.53
C TYR A 103 4.23 2.32 -12.20
N ILE A 104 3.97 1.02 -12.09
CA ILE A 104 4.11 0.31 -10.81
C ILE A 104 5.59 0.13 -10.48
N CYS A 105 6.37 -0.42 -11.40
CA CYS A 105 7.80 -0.65 -11.25
C CYS A 105 8.53 -0.03 -12.44
N PRO A 106 8.57 1.32 -12.56
CA PRO A 106 9.23 1.95 -13.68
C PRO A 106 10.74 1.74 -13.61
N GLU A 107 11.32 1.26 -14.70
CA GLU A 107 12.75 1.08 -14.85
C GLU A 107 13.27 2.00 -15.95
N ARG A 108 14.54 2.39 -15.85
CA ARG A 108 15.20 3.20 -16.87
C ARG A 108 15.25 2.41 -18.18
N GLY A 109 14.76 3.01 -19.27
CA GLY A 109 14.74 2.38 -20.58
C GLY A 109 13.62 1.37 -20.79
N SER A 110 12.61 1.33 -19.94
CA SER A 110 11.45 0.42 -20.09
C SER A 110 10.75 0.59 -21.43
N ILE A 111 10.59 1.82 -21.91
CA ILE A 111 9.95 2.09 -23.19
C ILE A 111 10.74 1.45 -24.34
N ASN A 112 12.06 1.61 -24.36
CA ASN A 112 12.91 1.02 -25.40
C ASN A 112 12.88 -0.51 -25.36
N ARG A 113 12.88 -1.11 -24.17
CA ARG A 113 12.75 -2.56 -24.02
C ARG A 113 11.42 -3.08 -24.54
N LEU A 114 10.34 -2.37 -24.24
CA LEU A 114 9.01 -2.72 -24.71
C LEU A 114 8.92 -2.61 -26.24
N CYS A 115 9.52 -1.59 -26.83
CA CYS A 115 9.60 -1.47 -28.27
C CYS A 115 10.30 -2.66 -28.90
N THR A 116 11.41 -3.11 -28.33
CA THR A 116 12.16 -4.26 -28.80
C THR A 116 11.37 -5.56 -28.63
N GLU A 117 10.77 -5.78 -27.46
CA GLU A 117 10.01 -6.99 -27.14
C GLU A 117 8.77 -7.15 -28.01
N LEU A 118 8.06 -6.05 -28.26
CA LEU A 118 6.81 -6.08 -29.02
C LEU A 118 7.00 -5.80 -30.50
N GLY A 119 8.20 -5.39 -30.93
CA GLY A 119 8.49 -5.06 -32.32
C GLY A 119 7.70 -3.85 -32.83
N VAL A 120 7.50 -2.84 -31.98
CA VAL A 120 6.70 -1.66 -32.32
C VAL A 120 7.50 -0.38 -32.03
N GLU A 121 7.03 0.73 -32.61
CA GLU A 121 7.62 2.05 -32.38
C GLU A 121 7.22 2.65 -31.02
N GLN A 122 7.98 3.64 -30.56
CA GLN A 122 7.71 4.37 -29.32
C GLN A 122 6.31 4.97 -29.28
N SER A 123 5.84 5.55 -30.38
CA SER A 123 4.50 6.12 -30.48
C SER A 123 3.41 5.09 -30.24
N SER A 124 3.62 3.84 -30.65
CA SER A 124 2.69 2.75 -30.41
C SER A 124 2.63 2.39 -28.92
N ILE A 125 3.78 2.39 -28.23
CA ILE A 125 3.83 2.14 -26.78
C ILE A 125 3.06 3.22 -26.03
N TYR A 126 3.24 4.50 -26.36
CA TYR A 126 2.51 5.60 -25.72
C TYR A 126 1.01 5.49 -25.94
N ARG A 127 0.57 5.12 -27.14
CA ARG A 127 -0.86 4.92 -27.43
C ARG A 127 -1.44 3.76 -26.62
N ARG A 128 -0.73 2.65 -26.54
CA ARG A 128 -1.14 1.47 -25.76
C ARG A 128 -1.19 1.79 -24.28
N ARG A 129 -0.22 2.55 -23.77
CA ARG A 129 -0.21 3.04 -22.40
C ARG A 129 -1.43 3.90 -22.10
N ASP A 130 -1.72 4.86 -22.97
CA ASP A 130 -2.85 5.77 -22.78
C ASP A 130 -4.18 5.02 -22.80
N LYS A 131 -4.31 4.03 -23.68
CA LYS A 131 -5.49 3.17 -23.73
C LYS A 131 -5.64 2.32 -22.46
N ALA A 132 -4.56 1.73 -21.99
CA ALA A 132 -4.57 0.93 -20.77
C ALA A 132 -4.92 1.80 -19.56
N LEU A 133 -4.34 2.99 -19.45
CA LEU A 133 -4.61 3.93 -18.37
C LEU A 133 -6.05 4.44 -18.44
N HIS A 134 -6.57 4.70 -19.65
CA HIS A 134 -7.97 5.07 -19.84
C HIS A 134 -8.91 3.99 -19.29
N ARG A 135 -8.71 2.74 -19.66
CA ARG A 135 -9.54 1.63 -19.19
C ARG A 135 -9.43 1.42 -17.68
N PHE A 136 -8.23 1.55 -17.14
CA PHE A 136 -8.00 1.46 -15.71
C PHE A 136 -8.72 2.58 -14.95
N THR A 137 -8.63 3.81 -15.46
CA THR A 137 -9.31 4.98 -14.86
C THR A 137 -10.83 4.79 -14.85
N LEU A 138 -11.39 4.32 -15.97
CA LEU A 138 -12.82 4.02 -16.06
C LEU A 138 -13.23 2.96 -15.04
N ALA A 139 -12.43 1.92 -14.88
CA ALA A 139 -12.72 0.84 -13.93
C ALA A 139 -12.70 1.34 -12.47
N LEU A 140 -11.84 2.33 -12.16
CA LEU A 140 -11.76 2.91 -10.82
C LEU A 140 -12.88 3.91 -10.53
N TYR A 141 -13.14 4.81 -11.47
CA TYR A 141 -13.90 6.04 -11.19
C TYR A 141 -15.14 6.22 -12.06
N GLY A 142 -15.31 5.41 -13.08
CA GLY A 142 -16.45 5.52 -14.00
C GLY A 142 -16.32 6.65 -15.02
N VAL A 143 -15.28 7.44 -14.93
CA VAL A 143 -14.97 8.54 -15.85
C VAL A 143 -13.47 8.60 -16.12
N ASP A 144 -13.10 9.21 -17.24
CA ASP A 144 -11.70 9.40 -17.61
C ASP A 144 -11.51 10.83 -18.12
N SER A 145 -11.27 11.72 -17.20
CA SER A 145 -10.98 13.10 -17.53
C SER A 145 -10.27 13.84 -16.41
#